data_b8c2923ff1da22dd1b91cf9c5bc7df91
#
_entry.id   b8c2923ff1da22dd1b91cf9c5bc7df91
#
_cell.length_a   1.000
_cell.length_b   1.000
_cell.length_c   1.000
_cell.angle_alpha   90.00
_cell.angle_beta   90.00
_cell.angle_gamma   90.00
#
_symmetry.space_group_name_H-M   'P 1'
#
loop_
_entity.id
_entity.type
_entity.pdbx_description
1 polymer ?
#
loop_
_entity_poly.entity_id
_entity_poly.type
_entity_poly.pdbx_seq_one_letter_code
_entity_poly.pdbx_strand_id
1 'polypeptide(L)'
;MLSILDRYFLRELGQTIGATVIVLLVIMAGTTFAHVLEQVAKGSFPASIMFQVLGLNMVDTLSTMLPLAGFLGVLQSIGRMYRESEMHVLSSSGMGMAGLLRPMAIIAAVMVTLVCVVAMWLGPLASRTSDSLVQAANRSIIAAGLDAGRFTDLPGKGGIILVDTLSRDGQKLGRTFIAAQRTNKDGSLVMKMATGQHGHLYSNSDNSNRYLALQDGWQYEIPLGANNWRRMQYERNDNALSSIQSDDEEDPIHNLDMIDLLHNVTPDARAEFAWRTVLPLMTLALLTLAMPLSKQTPREPRYGRMLIAVLGFFLYNNLLGLCRGKIAKGNWHHATPMWVLSIGLLLVAAWFFHNQYAARKPRKAGA
;
A
#
# COMPACT_ATOMS: atom_id res chain seq x y z
N MET A 1 -36.28 13.15 -8.54
CA MET A 1 -36.30 13.64 -7.15
C MET A 1 -36.05 12.44 -6.23
N LEU A 2 -35.20 12.61 -5.20
CA LEU A 2 -35.00 11.60 -4.16
C LEU A 2 -36.20 11.62 -3.21
N SER A 3 -36.72 10.43 -2.85
CA SER A 3 -37.77 10.32 -1.86
C SER A 3 -37.25 10.70 -0.45
N ILE A 4 -38.13 11.00 0.49
CA ILE A 4 -37.74 11.29 1.87
C ILE A 4 -36.98 10.11 2.45
N LEU A 5 -37.39 8.88 2.14
CA LEU A 5 -36.75 7.66 2.55
C LEU A 5 -35.36 7.45 1.92
N ASP A 6 -35.18 7.80 0.63
CA ASP A 6 -33.86 7.74 0.01
C ASP A 6 -32.86 8.66 0.75
N ARG A 7 -33.29 9.86 1.13
CA ARG A 7 -32.44 10.81 1.91
C ARG A 7 -32.13 10.25 3.30
N TYR A 8 -33.09 9.63 3.97
CA TYR A 8 -32.87 9.00 5.26
C TYR A 8 -31.81 7.89 5.14
N PHE A 9 -31.97 6.96 4.21
CA PHE A 9 -31.02 5.88 3.99
C PHE A 9 -29.64 6.37 3.60
N LEU A 10 -29.55 7.33 2.69
CA LEU A 10 -28.26 7.90 2.26
C LEU A 10 -27.53 8.57 3.43
N ARG A 11 -28.24 9.32 4.28
CA ARG A 11 -27.68 9.93 5.47
C ARG A 11 -27.17 8.88 6.45
N GLU A 12 -27.98 7.89 6.75
CA GLU A 12 -27.68 6.84 7.70
C GLU A 12 -26.48 5.97 7.27
N LEU A 13 -26.51 5.49 6.03
CA LEU A 13 -25.42 4.73 5.44
C LEU A 13 -24.15 5.60 5.36
N GLY A 14 -24.27 6.83 4.91
CA GLY A 14 -23.13 7.74 4.77
C GLY A 14 -22.46 8.05 6.11
N GLN A 15 -23.25 8.31 7.16
CA GLN A 15 -22.72 8.55 8.51
C GLN A 15 -22.01 7.31 9.07
N THR A 16 -22.61 6.13 8.91
CA THR A 16 -22.03 4.88 9.42
C THR A 16 -20.77 4.50 8.66
N ILE A 17 -20.77 4.63 7.32
CA ILE A 17 -19.57 4.40 6.49
C ILE A 17 -18.48 5.40 6.89
N GLY A 18 -18.82 6.70 7.00
CA GLY A 18 -17.87 7.74 7.40
C GLY A 18 -17.24 7.48 8.76
N ALA A 19 -18.05 7.09 9.76
CA ALA A 19 -17.56 6.70 11.07
C ALA A 19 -16.62 5.48 10.98
N THR A 20 -16.99 4.47 10.18
CA THR A 20 -16.17 3.27 9.99
C THR A 20 -14.84 3.61 9.30
N VAL A 21 -14.85 4.50 8.30
CA VAL A 21 -13.62 5.00 7.64
C VAL A 21 -12.71 5.67 8.67
N ILE A 22 -13.26 6.56 9.53
CA ILE A 22 -12.47 7.26 10.55
C ILE A 22 -11.83 6.26 11.53
N VAL A 23 -12.60 5.28 12.02
CA VAL A 23 -12.07 4.27 12.94
C VAL A 23 -10.95 3.46 12.29
N LEU A 24 -11.15 3.00 11.05
CA LEU A 24 -10.12 2.24 10.33
C LEU A 24 -8.90 3.10 10.03
N LEU A 25 -9.08 4.39 9.69
CA LEU A 25 -7.97 5.32 9.49
C LEU A 25 -7.13 5.48 10.76
N VAL A 26 -7.75 5.59 11.94
CA VAL A 26 -7.01 5.70 13.21
C VAL A 26 -6.21 4.43 13.49
N ILE A 27 -6.80 3.26 13.26
CA ILE A 27 -6.10 1.98 13.43
C ILE A 27 -4.91 1.88 12.47
N MET A 28 -5.14 2.21 11.19
CA MET A 28 -4.09 2.18 10.16
C MET A 28 -3.02 3.23 10.38
N ALA A 29 -3.39 4.43 10.87
CA ALA A 29 -2.39 5.44 11.24
C ALA A 29 -1.41 4.91 12.28
N GLY A 30 -1.86 4.12 13.25
CA GLY A 30 -1.00 3.49 14.24
C GLY A 30 0.01 2.50 13.62
N THR A 31 -0.45 1.63 12.73
CA THR A 31 0.43 0.65 12.06
C THR A 31 1.40 1.31 11.08
N THR A 32 0.91 2.27 10.28
CA THR A 32 1.75 3.04 9.34
C THR A 32 2.77 3.89 10.10
N PHE A 33 2.37 4.49 11.23
CA PHE A 33 3.30 5.24 12.09
C PHE A 33 4.42 4.34 12.63
N ALA A 34 4.09 3.15 13.13
CA ALA A 34 5.09 2.20 13.61
C ALA A 34 6.09 1.80 12.49
N HIS A 35 5.59 1.57 11.27
CA HIS A 35 6.40 1.24 10.11
C HIS A 35 7.32 2.41 9.69
N VAL A 36 6.77 3.63 9.60
CA VAL A 36 7.54 4.85 9.28
C VAL A 36 8.59 5.14 10.36
N LEU A 37 8.25 4.94 11.64
CA LEU A 37 9.18 5.10 12.75
C LEU A 37 10.33 4.08 12.67
N GLU A 38 10.03 2.84 12.28
CA GLU A 38 11.05 1.82 12.04
C GLU A 38 12.00 2.22 10.91
N GLN A 39 11.48 2.79 9.81
CA GLN A 39 12.31 3.29 8.71
C GLN A 39 13.21 4.45 9.14
N VAL A 40 12.69 5.39 9.94
CA VAL A 40 13.49 6.47 10.52
C VAL A 40 14.56 5.92 11.46
N ALA A 41 14.23 4.94 12.31
CA ALA A 41 15.19 4.30 13.22
C ALA A 41 16.28 3.54 12.46
N LYS A 42 15.98 2.98 11.29
CA LYS A 42 16.95 2.35 10.38
C LYS A 42 17.76 3.36 9.55
N GLY A 43 17.49 4.66 9.69
CA GLY A 43 18.18 5.71 8.95
C GLY A 43 17.78 5.82 7.48
N SER A 44 16.65 5.25 7.07
CA SER A 44 16.19 5.32 5.67
C SER A 44 15.91 6.76 5.22
N PHE A 45 15.46 7.61 6.16
CA PHE A 45 15.28 9.05 5.96
C PHE A 45 15.23 9.79 7.31
N PRO A 46 15.45 11.13 7.32
CA PRO A 46 15.50 11.91 8.56
C PRO A 46 14.11 12.08 9.19
N ALA A 47 14.09 12.19 10.52
CA ALA A 47 12.85 12.40 11.29
C ALA A 47 12.09 13.67 10.90
N SER A 48 12.75 14.67 10.28
CA SER A 48 12.15 15.94 9.88
C SER A 48 11.01 15.80 8.86
N ILE A 49 11.05 14.79 8.01
CA ILE A 49 10.02 14.53 6.98
C ILE A 49 9.07 13.38 7.36
N MET A 50 9.25 12.77 8.55
CA MET A 50 8.49 11.60 9.01
C MET A 50 6.97 11.78 8.88
N PHE A 51 6.42 12.92 9.33
CA PHE A 51 4.98 13.17 9.29
C PHE A 51 4.45 13.39 7.86
N GLN A 52 5.26 13.92 6.97
CA GLN A 52 4.90 14.11 5.57
C GLN A 52 4.83 12.76 4.86
N VAL A 53 5.84 11.91 5.04
CA VAL A 53 5.87 10.54 4.53
C VAL A 53 4.72 9.72 5.12
N LEU A 54 4.45 9.84 6.43
CA LEU A 54 3.31 9.19 7.08
C LEU A 54 1.98 9.55 6.40
N GLY A 55 1.72 10.86 6.20
CA GLY A 55 0.49 11.32 5.57
C GLY A 55 0.31 10.81 4.14
N LEU A 56 1.39 10.79 3.36
CA LEU A 56 1.37 10.29 1.99
C LEU A 56 1.15 8.76 1.93
N ASN A 57 1.81 7.99 2.78
CA ASN A 57 1.62 6.54 2.87
C ASN A 57 0.19 6.17 3.32
N MET A 58 -0.45 7.01 4.14
CA MET A 58 -1.85 6.82 4.49
C MET A 58 -2.79 6.94 3.29
N VAL A 59 -2.48 7.82 2.31
CA VAL A 59 -3.29 7.96 1.09
C VAL A 59 -3.26 6.68 0.26
N ASP A 60 -2.09 6.08 0.10
CA ASP A 60 -1.96 4.81 -0.63
C ASP A 60 -2.74 3.68 0.07
N THR A 61 -2.57 3.55 1.38
CA THR A 61 -3.27 2.54 2.19
C THR A 61 -4.80 2.70 2.13
N LEU A 62 -5.29 3.93 1.95
CA LEU A 62 -6.72 4.24 1.86
C LEU A 62 -7.40 3.48 0.70
N SER A 63 -6.70 3.26 -0.41
CA SER A 63 -7.21 2.53 -1.57
C SER A 63 -7.71 1.12 -1.23
N THR A 64 -7.00 0.44 -0.33
CA THR A 64 -7.32 -0.93 0.11
C THR A 64 -8.32 -0.96 1.28
N MET A 65 -8.35 0.11 2.09
CA MET A 65 -9.22 0.17 3.28
C MET A 65 -10.64 0.64 2.97
N LEU A 66 -10.82 1.50 1.97
CA LEU A 66 -12.14 2.01 1.57
C LEU A 66 -13.15 0.89 1.23
N PRO A 67 -12.80 -0.16 0.48
CA PRO A 67 -13.71 -1.28 0.21
C PRO A 67 -14.20 -1.96 1.50
N LEU A 68 -13.29 -2.20 2.45
CA LEU A 68 -13.62 -2.78 3.76
C LEU A 68 -14.51 -1.85 4.58
N ALA A 69 -14.17 -0.56 4.62
CA ALA A 69 -14.95 0.45 5.35
C ALA A 69 -16.39 0.55 4.81
N GLY A 70 -16.55 0.59 3.50
CA GLY A 70 -17.85 0.57 2.84
C GLY A 70 -18.66 -0.69 3.18
N PHE A 71 -18.01 -1.85 3.07
CA PHE A 71 -18.62 -3.14 3.38
C PHE A 71 -19.11 -3.24 4.84
N LEU A 72 -18.23 -2.90 5.79
CA LEU A 72 -18.58 -2.93 7.22
C LEU A 72 -19.60 -1.87 7.59
N GLY A 73 -19.49 -0.66 7.02
CA GLY A 73 -20.43 0.43 7.25
C GLY A 73 -21.84 0.07 6.80
N VAL A 74 -21.99 -0.53 5.62
CA VAL A 74 -23.28 -1.01 5.12
C VAL A 74 -23.83 -2.15 6.00
N LEU A 75 -22.99 -3.13 6.32
CA LEU A 75 -23.35 -4.24 7.22
C LEU A 75 -23.87 -3.75 8.58
N GLN A 76 -23.17 -2.78 9.15
CA GLN A 76 -23.50 -2.23 10.47
C GLN A 76 -24.77 -1.39 10.43
N SER A 77 -24.93 -0.51 9.43
CA SER A 77 -26.09 0.36 9.27
C SER A 77 -27.36 -0.46 9.02
N ILE A 78 -27.38 -1.30 8.00
CA ILE A 78 -28.55 -2.12 7.67
C ILE A 78 -28.81 -3.13 8.78
N GLY A 79 -27.77 -3.75 9.36
CA GLY A 79 -27.90 -4.66 10.50
C GLY A 79 -28.52 -4.00 11.72
N ARG A 80 -28.22 -2.72 12.01
CA ARG A 80 -28.85 -1.93 13.06
C ARG A 80 -30.35 -1.73 12.77
N MET A 81 -30.69 -1.33 11.55
CA MET A 81 -32.09 -1.12 11.15
C MET A 81 -32.94 -2.40 11.27
N TYR A 82 -32.35 -3.58 11.02
CA TYR A 82 -33.04 -4.86 11.29
C TYR A 82 -33.27 -5.11 12.78
N ARG A 83 -32.28 -4.80 13.62
CA ARG A 83 -32.40 -4.98 15.08
C ARG A 83 -33.40 -4.03 15.73
N GLU A 84 -33.44 -2.79 15.25
CA GLU A 84 -34.38 -1.77 15.71
C GLU A 84 -35.77 -1.94 15.10
N SER A 85 -36.00 -3.04 14.36
CA SER A 85 -37.26 -3.36 13.66
C SER A 85 -37.71 -2.36 12.60
N GLU A 86 -36.92 -1.36 12.26
CA GLU A 86 -37.24 -0.38 11.23
C GLU A 86 -37.48 -1.07 9.88
N MET A 87 -36.64 -2.05 9.52
CA MET A 87 -36.79 -2.81 8.28
C MET A 87 -38.06 -3.67 8.26
N HIS A 88 -38.55 -4.12 9.41
CA HIS A 88 -39.81 -4.85 9.50
C HIS A 88 -41.00 -3.94 9.30
N VAL A 89 -40.99 -2.75 9.90
CA VAL A 89 -42.03 -1.72 9.70
C VAL A 89 -42.09 -1.27 8.22
N LEU A 90 -40.93 -1.01 7.61
CA LEU A 90 -40.85 -0.66 6.19
C LEU A 90 -41.40 -1.77 5.28
N SER A 91 -41.10 -3.04 5.61
CA SER A 91 -41.61 -4.16 4.82
C SER A 91 -43.12 -4.38 4.98
N SER A 92 -43.70 -4.09 6.16
CA SER A 92 -45.16 -4.18 6.40
C SER A 92 -45.93 -3.05 5.69
N SER A 93 -45.31 -1.89 5.46
CA SER A 93 -45.87 -0.81 4.64
C SER A 93 -45.76 -1.04 3.13
N GLY A 94 -45.35 -2.25 2.70
CA GLY A 94 -45.20 -2.61 1.28
C GLY A 94 -43.86 -2.22 0.66
N MET A 95 -42.99 -1.57 1.41
CA MET A 95 -41.64 -1.19 0.96
C MET A 95 -40.67 -2.31 1.28
N GLY A 96 -40.56 -3.27 0.38
CA GLY A 96 -39.60 -4.35 0.49
C GLY A 96 -38.15 -3.89 0.25
N MET A 97 -37.22 -4.85 0.16
CA MET A 97 -35.79 -4.62 -0.11
C MET A 97 -35.52 -3.84 -1.40
N ALA A 98 -36.48 -3.82 -2.33
CA ALA A 98 -36.44 -3.01 -3.56
C ALA A 98 -36.32 -1.51 -3.29
N GLY A 99 -36.91 -1.01 -2.20
CA GLY A 99 -36.77 0.39 -1.80
C GLY A 99 -35.37 0.81 -1.39
N LEU A 100 -34.51 -0.14 -0.95
CA LEU A 100 -33.11 0.13 -0.62
C LEU A 100 -32.19 0.11 -1.84
N LEU A 101 -32.61 -0.46 -2.96
CA LEU A 101 -31.74 -0.60 -4.14
C LEU A 101 -31.23 0.74 -4.65
N ARG A 102 -32.09 1.74 -4.68
CA ARG A 102 -31.73 3.07 -5.18
C ARG A 102 -30.70 3.77 -4.32
N PRO A 103 -30.90 3.95 -3.01
CA PRO A 103 -29.88 4.53 -2.13
C PRO A 103 -28.59 3.70 -2.08
N MET A 104 -28.68 2.37 -2.11
CA MET A 104 -27.50 1.50 -2.17
C MET A 104 -26.71 1.65 -3.47
N ALA A 105 -27.41 1.76 -4.61
CA ALA A 105 -26.73 1.99 -5.89
C ALA A 105 -25.99 3.34 -5.90
N ILE A 106 -26.57 4.38 -5.28
CA ILE A 106 -25.91 5.69 -5.16
C ILE A 106 -24.67 5.57 -4.27
N ILE A 107 -24.77 4.95 -3.09
CA ILE A 107 -23.62 4.72 -2.19
C ILE A 107 -22.56 3.87 -2.89
N ALA A 108 -22.95 2.80 -3.58
CA ALA A 108 -22.02 1.95 -4.31
C ALA A 108 -21.31 2.74 -5.42
N ALA A 109 -22.03 3.56 -6.18
CA ALA A 109 -21.43 4.42 -7.20
C ALA A 109 -20.42 5.40 -6.60
N VAL A 110 -20.78 6.08 -5.50
CA VAL A 110 -19.89 7.02 -4.82
C VAL A 110 -18.64 6.30 -4.30
N MET A 111 -18.80 5.16 -3.62
CA MET A 111 -17.68 4.40 -3.06
C MET A 111 -16.76 3.84 -4.15
N VAL A 112 -17.34 3.26 -5.21
CA VAL A 112 -16.55 2.75 -6.35
C VAL A 112 -15.77 3.87 -7.03
N THR A 113 -16.41 5.03 -7.25
CA THR A 113 -15.73 6.20 -7.83
C THR A 113 -14.62 6.70 -6.90
N LEU A 114 -14.86 6.78 -5.59
CA LEU A 114 -13.86 7.19 -4.62
C LEU A 114 -12.65 6.25 -4.61
N VAL A 115 -12.89 4.93 -4.57
CA VAL A 115 -11.82 3.92 -4.64
C VAL A 115 -11.08 3.99 -5.97
N CYS A 116 -11.78 4.20 -7.08
CA CYS A 116 -11.18 4.36 -8.40
C CYS A 116 -10.23 5.58 -8.44
N VAL A 117 -10.68 6.73 -7.94
CA VAL A 117 -9.86 7.95 -7.88
C VAL A 117 -8.64 7.76 -6.98
N VAL A 118 -8.82 7.16 -5.80
CA VAL A 118 -7.71 6.92 -4.87
C VAL A 118 -6.72 5.91 -5.44
N ALA A 119 -7.18 4.77 -5.95
CA ALA A 119 -6.28 3.71 -6.43
C ALA A 119 -5.56 4.06 -7.74
N MET A 120 -6.20 4.81 -8.64
CA MET A 120 -5.62 5.09 -9.97
C MET A 120 -4.82 6.39 -10.03
N TRP A 121 -5.13 7.39 -9.19
CA TRP A 121 -4.50 8.71 -9.26
C TRP A 121 -3.85 9.14 -7.95
N LEU A 122 -4.61 9.17 -6.83
CA LEU A 122 -4.11 9.71 -5.57
C LEU A 122 -3.02 8.83 -4.96
N GLY A 123 -3.15 7.50 -5.01
CA GLY A 123 -2.16 6.56 -4.50
C GLY A 123 -0.80 6.73 -5.21
N PRO A 124 -0.73 6.56 -6.55
CA PRO A 124 0.52 6.76 -7.28
C PRO A 124 1.13 8.15 -7.10
N LEU A 125 0.29 9.20 -7.07
CA LEU A 125 0.76 10.57 -6.83
C LEU A 125 1.37 10.72 -5.44
N ALA A 126 0.72 10.16 -4.41
CA ALA A 126 1.21 10.19 -3.04
C ALA A 126 2.52 9.41 -2.89
N SER A 127 2.61 8.23 -3.49
CA SER A 127 3.81 7.40 -3.51
C SER A 127 5.00 8.13 -4.16
N ARG A 128 4.82 8.67 -5.37
CA ARG A 128 5.85 9.50 -6.06
C ARG A 128 6.30 10.68 -5.21
N THR A 129 5.36 11.38 -4.59
CA THR A 129 5.67 12.53 -3.76
C THR A 129 6.44 12.11 -2.52
N SER A 130 6.08 10.99 -1.90
CA SER A 130 6.79 10.39 -0.77
C SER A 130 8.23 10.08 -1.15
N ASP A 131 8.44 9.35 -2.24
CA ASP A 131 9.77 8.97 -2.72
C ASP A 131 10.63 10.19 -3.07
N SER A 132 10.04 11.17 -3.73
CA SER A 132 10.76 12.41 -4.07
C SER A 132 11.19 13.20 -2.83
N LEU A 133 10.34 13.24 -1.78
CA LEU A 133 10.67 13.86 -0.49
C LEU A 133 11.79 13.11 0.22
N VAL A 134 11.72 11.78 0.28
CA VAL A 134 12.75 10.93 0.88
C VAL A 134 14.08 11.12 0.14
N GLN A 135 14.08 11.07 -1.19
CA GLN A 135 15.27 11.29 -1.99
C GLN A 135 15.85 12.71 -1.82
N ALA A 136 15.00 13.74 -1.78
CA ALA A 136 15.43 15.13 -1.56
C ALA A 136 16.06 15.31 -0.16
N ALA A 137 15.42 14.74 0.87
CA ALA A 137 15.93 14.78 2.23
C ALA A 137 17.27 14.04 2.35
N ASN A 138 17.38 12.85 1.77
CA ASN A 138 18.63 12.09 1.77
C ASN A 138 19.75 12.81 1.01
N ARG A 139 19.42 13.48 -0.12
CA ARG A 139 20.42 14.33 -0.84
C ARG A 139 20.90 15.50 0.02
N SER A 140 20.00 16.12 0.79
CA SER A 140 20.36 17.25 1.65
C SER A 140 21.28 16.85 2.80
N ILE A 141 21.08 15.68 3.39
CA ILE A 141 21.95 15.14 4.44
C ILE A 141 23.35 14.85 3.91
N ILE A 142 23.46 14.21 2.73
CA ILE A 142 24.74 13.94 2.10
C ILE A 142 25.43 15.24 1.68
N ALA A 143 24.67 16.28 1.32
CA ALA A 143 25.23 17.57 0.92
C ALA A 143 25.68 18.44 2.09
N ALA A 144 25.00 18.32 3.25
CA ALA A 144 25.23 19.18 4.41
C ALA A 144 26.10 18.55 5.51
N GLY A 145 26.40 17.25 5.44
CA GLY A 145 26.80 16.49 6.61
C GLY A 145 28.01 15.56 6.51
N LEU A 146 28.90 15.69 5.54
CA LEU A 146 30.23 15.06 5.67
C LEU A 146 31.12 16.01 6.49
N ASP A 147 31.13 15.84 7.81
CA ASP A 147 32.07 16.52 8.68
C ASP A 147 33.42 15.79 8.62
N ALA A 148 34.48 16.50 8.23
CA ALA A 148 35.81 15.95 8.24
C ALA A 148 36.24 15.50 9.67
N GLY A 149 36.76 14.29 9.78
CA GLY A 149 37.20 13.71 11.04
C GLY A 149 36.12 13.09 11.91
N ARG A 150 34.89 12.98 11.47
CA ARG A 150 33.79 12.35 12.21
C ARG A 150 33.16 11.20 11.40
N PHE A 151 32.72 10.17 12.15
CA PHE A 151 31.86 9.15 11.55
C PHE A 151 30.47 9.74 11.28
N THR A 152 30.02 9.65 10.04
CA THR A 152 28.69 10.08 9.61
C THR A 152 27.93 8.85 9.16
N ASP A 153 26.69 8.70 9.62
CA ASP A 153 25.82 7.63 9.15
C ASP A 153 25.42 7.88 7.71
N LEU A 154 25.58 6.86 6.86
CA LEU A 154 25.07 6.90 5.49
C LEU A 154 23.57 6.68 5.54
N PRO A 155 22.76 7.58 4.94
CA PRO A 155 21.34 7.36 4.83
C PRO A 155 21.05 6.07 4.06
N GLY A 156 20.21 5.22 4.63
CA GLY A 156 19.96 3.87 4.10
C GLY A 156 20.44 2.76 5.03
N LYS A 157 20.71 1.60 4.55
CA LYS A 157 20.96 0.39 5.36
C LYS A 157 22.31 0.42 6.10
N GLY A 158 22.32 0.97 7.33
CA GLY A 158 23.34 0.66 8.34
C GLY A 158 24.80 0.82 7.87
N GLY A 159 25.10 1.90 7.14
CA GLY A 159 26.46 2.20 6.72
C GLY A 159 27.00 3.43 7.43
N ILE A 160 28.34 3.46 7.65
CA ILE A 160 29.07 4.60 8.17
C ILE A 160 30.15 5.06 7.18
N ILE A 161 30.37 6.35 7.10
CA ILE A 161 31.48 6.95 6.35
C ILE A 161 32.31 7.80 7.29
N LEU A 162 33.63 7.72 7.13
CA LEU A 162 34.57 8.61 7.75
C LEU A 162 35.41 9.25 6.65
N VAL A 163 35.51 10.56 6.67
CA VAL A 163 36.34 11.34 5.74
C VAL A 163 37.33 12.14 6.59
N ASP A 164 38.62 12.02 6.30
CA ASP A 164 39.66 12.73 7.04
C ASP A 164 39.68 14.23 6.71
N THR A 165 39.61 14.57 5.44
CA THR A 165 39.58 15.96 4.96
C THR A 165 38.58 16.16 3.87
N LEU A 166 37.90 17.32 3.90
CA LEU A 166 36.89 17.70 2.90
C LEU A 166 37.31 19.03 2.24
N SER A 167 37.27 19.10 0.94
CA SER A 167 37.48 20.33 0.18
C SER A 167 36.35 21.34 0.42
N ARG A 168 36.61 22.66 0.28
CA ARG A 168 35.59 23.70 0.50
C ARG A 168 34.36 23.60 -0.44
N ASP A 169 34.54 22.99 -1.61
CA ASP A 169 33.46 22.73 -2.58
C ASP A 169 32.72 21.40 -2.31
N GLY A 170 33.14 20.65 -1.30
CA GLY A 170 32.51 19.38 -0.91
C GLY A 170 32.70 18.23 -1.90
N GLN A 171 33.47 18.44 -3.01
CA GLN A 171 33.60 17.43 -4.06
C GLN A 171 34.80 16.52 -3.90
N LYS A 172 35.90 17.01 -3.29
CA LYS A 172 37.12 16.22 -3.06
C LYS A 172 37.21 15.81 -1.62
N LEU A 173 37.40 14.52 -1.41
CA LEU A 173 37.54 13.87 -0.12
C LEU A 173 38.99 13.40 0.03
N GLY A 174 39.57 13.57 1.21
CA GLY A 174 40.84 12.95 1.55
C GLY A 174 40.66 11.46 1.85
N ARG A 175 41.48 10.94 2.79
CA ARG A 175 41.34 9.53 3.17
C ARG A 175 39.91 9.23 3.59
N THR A 176 39.31 8.25 2.95
CA THR A 176 37.92 7.90 3.16
C THR A 176 37.82 6.43 3.56
N PHE A 177 37.01 6.17 4.59
CA PHE A 177 36.62 4.83 5.02
C PHE A 177 35.11 4.71 4.96
N ILE A 178 34.62 3.63 4.37
CA ILE A 178 33.18 3.31 4.31
C ILE A 178 33.01 1.89 4.83
N ALA A 179 32.02 1.69 5.69
CA ALA A 179 31.58 0.37 6.10
C ALA A 179 30.05 0.28 6.01
N ALA A 180 29.55 -0.75 5.37
CA ALA A 180 28.11 -1.00 5.27
C ALA A 180 27.83 -2.48 5.40
N GLN A 181 26.77 -2.81 6.11
CA GLN A 181 26.25 -4.17 6.20
C GLN A 181 25.25 -4.42 5.07
N ARG A 182 25.42 -5.52 4.35
CA ARG A 182 24.50 -5.95 3.29
C ARG A 182 24.01 -7.37 3.55
N THR A 183 22.78 -7.60 3.16
CA THR A 183 22.21 -8.96 3.11
C THR A 183 22.30 -9.46 1.67
N ASN A 184 22.94 -10.60 1.46
CA ASN A 184 22.98 -11.25 0.15
C ASN A 184 21.60 -11.84 -0.22
N LYS A 185 21.43 -12.20 -1.49
CA LYS A 185 20.22 -12.90 -1.98
C LYS A 185 19.93 -14.21 -1.24
N ASP A 186 20.96 -14.82 -0.65
CA ASP A 186 20.85 -16.06 0.14
C ASP A 186 20.51 -15.81 1.62
N GLY A 187 20.20 -14.55 2.01
CA GLY A 187 19.92 -14.19 3.39
C GLY A 187 21.15 -14.05 4.29
N SER A 188 22.37 -14.29 3.80
CA SER A 188 23.61 -14.14 4.55
C SER A 188 23.98 -12.67 4.70
N LEU A 189 24.39 -12.29 5.92
CA LEU A 189 24.86 -10.94 6.23
C LEU A 189 26.35 -10.83 5.86
N VAL A 190 26.68 -9.79 5.08
CA VAL A 190 28.06 -9.50 4.66
C VAL A 190 28.37 -8.06 5.04
N MET A 191 29.49 -7.85 5.74
CA MET A 191 30.04 -6.52 5.96
C MET A 191 30.97 -6.16 4.79
N LYS A 192 30.64 -5.11 4.08
CA LYS A 192 31.48 -4.53 3.02
C LYS A 192 32.15 -3.29 3.56
N MET A 193 33.48 -3.25 3.48
CA MET A 193 34.28 -2.07 3.85
C MET A 193 35.10 -1.65 2.66
N ALA A 194 35.25 -0.35 2.45
CA ALA A 194 36.11 0.22 1.42
C ALA A 194 36.95 1.35 2.04
N THR A 195 38.22 1.42 1.66
CA THR A 195 39.15 2.49 2.05
C THR A 195 39.73 3.11 0.79
N GLY A 196 39.85 4.43 0.72
CA GLY A 196 40.51 5.14 -0.38
C GLY A 196 41.43 6.22 0.15
N GLN A 197 42.55 6.47 -0.54
CA GLN A 197 43.44 7.60 -0.19
C GLN A 197 42.84 8.93 -0.67
N HIS A 198 42.14 8.89 -1.77
CA HIS A 198 41.44 10.04 -2.34
C HIS A 198 40.01 9.64 -2.68
N GLY A 199 39.06 10.53 -2.44
CA GLY A 199 37.68 10.38 -2.84
C GLY A 199 37.21 11.57 -3.69
N HIS A 200 36.34 11.30 -4.65
CA HIS A 200 35.71 12.33 -5.45
C HIS A 200 34.21 12.08 -5.60
N LEU A 201 33.41 13.07 -5.19
CA LEU A 201 31.97 13.05 -5.39
C LEU A 201 31.63 13.65 -6.75
N TYR A 202 31.00 12.88 -7.62
CA TYR A 202 30.51 13.37 -8.90
C TYR A 202 29.07 12.91 -9.15
N SER A 203 28.34 13.68 -9.92
CA SER A 203 27.01 13.29 -10.38
C SER A 203 27.03 13.02 -11.87
N ASN A 204 26.39 11.94 -12.30
CA ASN A 204 26.22 11.67 -13.72
C ASN A 204 25.04 12.51 -14.23
N SER A 205 25.26 13.27 -15.33
CA SER A 205 24.26 14.19 -15.89
C SER A 205 22.97 13.51 -16.36
N ASP A 206 23.02 12.21 -16.68
CA ASP A 206 21.88 11.47 -17.22
C ASP A 206 20.94 10.89 -16.15
N ASN A 207 21.36 10.74 -14.90
CA ASN A 207 20.59 9.93 -13.95
C ASN A 207 20.55 10.47 -12.51
N SER A 208 20.78 11.74 -12.24
CA SER A 208 20.75 12.35 -10.89
C SER A 208 21.48 11.57 -9.78
N ASN A 209 22.13 10.46 -10.10
CA ASN A 209 22.84 9.60 -9.17
C ASN A 209 24.21 10.20 -8.85
N ARG A 210 24.49 10.33 -7.56
CA ARG A 210 25.81 10.70 -7.07
C ARG A 210 26.67 9.47 -6.91
N TYR A 211 27.90 9.57 -7.42
CA TYR A 211 28.91 8.54 -7.30
C TYR A 211 30.03 9.03 -6.40
N LEU A 212 30.52 8.13 -5.57
CA LEU A 212 31.74 8.31 -4.81
C LEU A 212 32.83 7.46 -5.48
N ALA A 213 33.70 8.11 -6.21
CA ALA A 213 34.90 7.49 -6.72
C ALA A 213 35.94 7.48 -5.60
N LEU A 214 36.36 6.32 -5.16
CA LEU A 214 37.50 6.11 -4.28
C LEU A 214 38.70 5.71 -5.12
N GLN A 215 39.85 6.30 -4.84
CA GLN A 215 41.10 6.01 -5.53
C GLN A 215 42.13 5.44 -4.54
N ASP A 216 42.96 4.53 -5.04
CA ASP A 216 44.08 3.91 -4.32
C ASP A 216 43.67 3.31 -2.99
N GLY A 217 42.85 2.26 -3.02
CA GLY A 217 42.29 1.71 -1.83
C GLY A 217 42.14 0.19 -1.80
N TRP A 218 41.47 -0.24 -0.76
CA TRP A 218 41.16 -1.64 -0.49
C TRP A 218 39.69 -1.82 -0.24
N GLN A 219 39.12 -2.89 -0.79
CA GLN A 219 37.78 -3.36 -0.49
C GLN A 219 37.85 -4.68 0.28
N TYR A 220 37.09 -4.78 1.33
CA TYR A 220 36.94 -5.96 2.18
C TYR A 220 35.50 -6.44 2.13
N GLU A 221 35.32 -7.74 1.93
CA GLU A 221 34.04 -8.41 2.06
C GLU A 221 34.17 -9.48 3.14
N ILE A 222 33.43 -9.29 4.23
CA ILE A 222 33.48 -10.15 5.41
C ILE A 222 32.10 -10.75 5.64
N PRO A 223 31.87 -12.01 5.24
CA PRO A 223 30.64 -12.72 5.57
C PRO A 223 30.55 -12.91 7.09
N LEU A 224 29.46 -12.45 7.72
CA LEU A 224 29.23 -12.63 9.13
C LEU A 224 28.84 -14.08 9.41
N GLY A 225 29.69 -14.76 10.19
CA GLY A 225 29.51 -16.20 10.52
C GLY A 225 30.30 -17.19 9.66
N ALA A 226 31.18 -16.71 8.76
CA ALA A 226 32.07 -17.57 7.97
C ALA A 226 33.51 -17.03 8.02
N ASN A 227 34.51 -17.94 7.90
CA ASN A 227 35.94 -17.55 7.94
C ASN A 227 36.54 -17.17 6.57
N ASN A 228 35.73 -17.02 5.54
CA ASN A 228 36.18 -16.75 4.18
C ASN A 228 35.98 -15.27 3.81
N TRP A 229 36.80 -14.40 4.38
CA TRP A 229 36.82 -13.00 3.98
C TRP A 229 37.63 -12.79 2.71
N ARG A 230 37.25 -11.76 1.90
CA ARG A 230 37.91 -11.40 0.65
C ARG A 230 38.45 -9.97 0.76
N ARG A 231 39.69 -9.75 0.28
CA ARG A 231 40.30 -8.45 0.17
C ARG A 231 40.70 -8.21 -1.30
N MET A 232 40.33 -7.06 -1.82
CA MET A 232 40.68 -6.62 -3.17
C MET A 232 41.36 -5.25 -3.09
N GLN A 233 42.47 -5.07 -3.79
CA GLN A 233 43.09 -3.78 -4.03
C GLN A 233 42.51 -3.20 -5.31
N TYR A 234 42.26 -1.89 -5.34
CA TYR A 234 41.76 -1.21 -6.52
C TYR A 234 42.45 0.15 -6.70
N GLU A 235 42.66 0.54 -7.96
CA GLU A 235 43.11 1.88 -8.32
C GLU A 235 41.94 2.87 -8.29
N ARG A 236 40.77 2.44 -8.75
CA ARG A 236 39.53 3.21 -8.72
C ARG A 236 38.33 2.29 -8.44
N ASN A 237 37.49 2.77 -7.55
CA ASN A 237 36.23 2.10 -7.20
C ASN A 237 35.10 3.12 -7.13
N ASP A 238 34.19 3.06 -8.08
CA ASP A 238 33.06 3.95 -8.17
C ASP A 238 31.85 3.30 -7.46
N ASN A 239 31.57 3.81 -6.27
CA ASN A 239 30.40 3.40 -5.51
C ASN A 239 29.27 4.40 -5.76
N ALA A 240 28.15 3.93 -6.31
CA ALA A 240 26.95 4.76 -6.38
C ALA A 240 26.42 4.98 -4.95
N LEU A 241 26.38 6.23 -4.52
CA LEU A 241 25.82 6.58 -3.20
C LEU A 241 24.31 6.25 -3.12
N SER A 242 23.64 6.26 -4.27
CA SER A 242 22.26 5.79 -4.42
C SER A 242 22.13 4.27 -4.41
N SER A 243 23.16 3.49 -4.75
CA SER A 243 23.14 2.02 -4.66
C SER A 243 23.51 1.49 -3.26
N ILE A 244 23.97 2.38 -2.37
CA ILE A 244 24.01 2.12 -0.93
C ILE A 244 22.58 2.17 -0.36
N GLN A 245 21.67 2.83 -1.05
CA GLN A 245 20.25 2.84 -0.83
C GLN A 245 19.65 1.53 -1.35
N SER A 246 19.29 0.68 -0.44
CA SER A 246 18.27 -0.39 -0.52
C SER A 246 18.22 -1.27 -1.79
N ASP A 247 18.52 -2.56 -1.63
CA ASP A 247 17.92 -3.66 -2.43
C ASP A 247 16.38 -3.82 -2.17
N ASP A 248 15.77 -3.02 -1.32
CA ASP A 248 14.37 -2.67 -1.35
C ASP A 248 14.26 -1.40 -2.21
N GLU A 249 14.43 -1.51 -3.51
CA GLU A 249 13.74 -0.64 -4.44
C GLU A 249 12.27 -0.76 -4.05
N GLU A 250 11.75 0.26 -3.36
CA GLU A 250 10.32 0.52 -3.39
C GLU A 250 9.97 0.50 -4.86
N ASP A 251 9.18 -0.45 -5.28
CA ASP A 251 8.97 -0.85 -6.67
C ASP A 251 8.66 0.40 -7.49
N PRO A 252 9.54 0.87 -8.38
CA PRO A 252 9.27 2.05 -9.19
C PRO A 252 7.98 1.90 -9.99
N ILE A 253 7.50 0.68 -10.14
CA ILE A 253 6.24 0.29 -10.76
C ILE A 253 5.04 0.80 -9.96
N HIS A 254 5.12 0.85 -8.63
CA HIS A 254 4.05 1.39 -7.80
C HIS A 254 3.83 2.90 -8.03
N ASN A 255 4.84 3.58 -8.50
CA ASN A 255 4.82 5.00 -8.82
C ASN A 255 4.31 5.31 -10.24
N LEU A 256 4.19 4.31 -11.13
CA LEU A 256 3.79 4.54 -12.50
C LEU A 256 2.32 4.94 -12.63
N ASP A 257 2.03 5.84 -13.56
CA ASP A 257 0.67 6.18 -13.93
C ASP A 257 -0.04 5.01 -14.60
N MET A 258 -1.36 5.04 -14.60
CA MET A 258 -2.18 3.97 -15.18
C MET A 258 -1.90 3.76 -16.68
N ILE A 259 -1.57 4.82 -17.40
CA ILE A 259 -1.24 4.80 -18.83
C ILE A 259 0.13 4.14 -19.04
N ASP A 260 1.12 4.49 -18.23
CA ASP A 260 2.47 3.92 -18.27
C ASP A 260 2.47 2.43 -17.91
N LEU A 261 1.63 2.04 -16.93
CA LEU A 261 1.45 0.64 -16.56
C LEU A 261 0.85 -0.19 -17.70
N LEU A 262 -0.04 0.40 -18.51
CA LEU A 262 -0.67 -0.29 -19.64
C LEU A 262 0.34 -0.56 -20.77
N HIS A 263 1.31 0.35 -20.97
CA HIS A 263 2.34 0.21 -22.00
C HIS A 263 3.54 -0.63 -21.53
N ASN A 264 3.69 -0.82 -20.22
CA ASN A 264 4.79 -1.58 -19.64
C ASN A 264 4.47 -3.08 -19.64
N VAL A 265 5.28 -3.86 -20.35
CA VAL A 265 5.07 -5.32 -20.56
C VAL A 265 5.63 -6.18 -19.42
N THR A 266 6.24 -5.58 -18.40
CA THR A 266 6.83 -6.34 -17.28
C THR A 266 5.78 -7.09 -16.48
N PRO A 267 6.11 -8.25 -15.88
CA PRO A 267 5.19 -9.00 -15.03
C PRO A 267 4.66 -8.18 -13.84
N ASP A 268 5.53 -7.37 -13.23
CA ASP A 268 5.22 -6.50 -12.10
C ASP A 268 4.21 -5.40 -12.50
N ALA A 269 4.40 -4.75 -13.64
CA ALA A 269 3.47 -3.74 -14.14
C ALA A 269 2.08 -4.32 -14.41
N ARG A 270 2.01 -5.55 -14.94
CA ARG A 270 0.74 -6.26 -15.13
C ARG A 270 0.06 -6.61 -13.80
N ALA A 271 0.83 -7.02 -12.80
CA ALA A 271 0.32 -7.29 -11.46
C ALA A 271 -0.26 -6.04 -10.80
N GLU A 272 0.45 -4.90 -10.92
CA GLU A 272 0.02 -3.61 -10.38
C GLU A 272 -1.21 -3.07 -11.11
N PHE A 273 -1.23 -3.12 -12.42
CA PHE A 273 -2.41 -2.73 -13.22
C PHE A 273 -3.65 -3.53 -12.82
N ALA A 274 -3.52 -4.85 -12.70
CA ALA A 274 -4.61 -5.71 -12.27
C ALA A 274 -5.06 -5.38 -10.83
N TRP A 275 -4.12 -5.13 -9.93
CA TRP A 275 -4.41 -4.74 -8.54
C TRP A 275 -5.29 -3.49 -8.49
N ARG A 276 -4.88 -2.40 -9.15
CA ARG A 276 -5.61 -1.12 -9.14
C ARG A 276 -7.00 -1.22 -9.75
N THR A 277 -7.16 -2.02 -10.80
CA THR A 277 -8.45 -2.19 -11.48
C THR A 277 -9.39 -3.15 -10.77
N VAL A 278 -8.86 -4.10 -10.01
CA VAL A 278 -9.67 -5.04 -9.19
C VAL A 278 -10.27 -4.36 -7.97
N LEU A 279 -9.63 -3.35 -7.36
CA LEU A 279 -10.13 -2.69 -6.15
C LEU A 279 -11.54 -2.06 -6.30
N PRO A 280 -11.85 -1.30 -7.37
CA PRO A 280 -13.22 -0.81 -7.61
C PRO A 280 -14.23 -1.94 -7.81
N LEU A 281 -13.85 -3.00 -8.53
CA LEU A 281 -14.70 -4.16 -8.76
C LEU A 281 -14.98 -4.93 -7.46
N MET A 282 -13.96 -5.12 -6.65
CA MET A 282 -14.07 -5.68 -5.30
C MET A 282 -15.01 -4.85 -4.42
N THR A 283 -14.91 -3.52 -4.48
CA THR A 283 -15.78 -2.61 -3.74
C THR A 283 -17.24 -2.83 -4.10
N LEU A 284 -17.55 -2.90 -5.40
CA LEU A 284 -18.90 -3.17 -5.89
C LEU A 284 -19.40 -4.54 -5.40
N ALA A 285 -18.57 -5.57 -5.50
CA ALA A 285 -18.91 -6.91 -5.05
C ALA A 285 -19.21 -6.98 -3.55
N LEU A 286 -18.35 -6.36 -2.73
CA LEU A 286 -18.52 -6.32 -1.27
C LEU A 286 -19.76 -5.53 -0.84
N LEU A 287 -20.02 -4.37 -1.44
CA LEU A 287 -21.22 -3.58 -1.14
C LEU A 287 -22.50 -4.32 -1.54
N THR A 288 -22.49 -5.02 -2.67
CA THR A 288 -23.61 -5.88 -3.08
C THR A 288 -23.81 -7.05 -2.11
N LEU A 289 -22.72 -7.67 -1.65
CA LEU A 289 -22.75 -8.77 -0.69
C LEU A 289 -23.17 -8.32 0.72
N ALA A 290 -22.89 -7.07 1.10
CA ALA A 290 -23.27 -6.52 2.40
C ALA A 290 -24.79 -6.56 2.62
N MET A 291 -25.59 -6.32 1.59
CA MET A 291 -27.06 -6.31 1.70
C MET A 291 -27.64 -7.65 2.16
N PRO A 292 -27.38 -8.79 1.50
CA PRO A 292 -27.90 -10.08 1.96
C PRO A 292 -27.31 -10.51 3.30
N LEU A 293 -26.05 -10.19 3.61
CA LEU A 293 -25.41 -10.55 4.88
C LEU A 293 -25.92 -9.72 6.06
N SER A 294 -26.39 -8.50 5.84
CA SER A 294 -26.89 -7.62 6.90
C SER A 294 -28.27 -8.03 7.45
N LYS A 295 -28.99 -8.93 6.77
CA LYS A 295 -30.28 -9.43 7.23
C LYS A 295 -30.09 -10.29 8.49
N GLN A 296 -30.46 -9.74 9.64
CA GLN A 296 -30.35 -10.41 10.95
C GLN A 296 -31.74 -10.69 11.53
N THR A 297 -31.85 -11.79 12.26
CA THR A 297 -33.02 -12.06 13.11
C THR A 297 -32.75 -11.49 14.51
N PRO A 298 -33.79 -11.03 15.24
CA PRO A 298 -33.61 -10.42 16.58
C PRO A 298 -32.91 -11.31 17.63
N ARG A 299 -32.83 -12.61 17.38
CA ARG A 299 -32.24 -13.61 18.29
C ARG A 299 -30.79 -13.97 17.96
N GLU A 300 -30.22 -13.43 16.86
CA GLU A 300 -28.84 -13.72 16.46
C GLU A 300 -27.81 -12.87 17.23
N PRO A 301 -26.60 -13.41 17.52
CA PRO A 301 -25.54 -12.67 18.20
C PRO A 301 -25.10 -11.46 17.39
N ARG A 302 -24.96 -10.33 18.07
CA ARG A 302 -24.72 -8.99 17.51
C ARG A 302 -23.56 -8.90 16.54
N TYR A 303 -22.48 -9.64 16.78
CA TYR A 303 -21.23 -9.53 16.05
C TYR A 303 -20.86 -10.77 15.22
N GLY A 304 -21.60 -11.86 15.29
CA GLY A 304 -21.23 -13.12 14.65
C GLY A 304 -21.08 -12.99 13.14
N ARG A 305 -22.04 -12.37 12.47
CA ARG A 305 -21.99 -12.14 11.01
C ARG A 305 -20.94 -11.12 10.60
N MET A 306 -20.68 -10.13 11.44
CA MET A 306 -19.64 -9.14 11.20
C MET A 306 -18.25 -9.80 11.26
N LEU A 307 -18.02 -10.71 12.20
CA LEU A 307 -16.78 -11.48 12.27
C LEU A 307 -16.55 -12.33 11.02
N ILE A 308 -17.59 -13.06 10.58
CA ILE A 308 -17.53 -13.87 9.36
C ILE A 308 -17.25 -12.98 8.13
N ALA A 309 -17.87 -11.81 8.05
CA ALA A 309 -17.66 -10.86 6.99
C ALA A 309 -16.22 -10.32 6.95
N VAL A 310 -15.67 -9.96 8.11
CA VAL A 310 -14.28 -9.51 8.26
C VAL A 310 -13.30 -10.63 7.89
N LEU A 311 -13.51 -11.84 8.39
CA LEU A 311 -12.67 -13.00 8.04
C LEU A 311 -12.74 -13.32 6.54
N GLY A 312 -13.94 -13.26 5.95
CA GLY A 312 -14.12 -13.44 4.50
C GLY A 312 -13.39 -12.39 3.68
N PHE A 313 -13.44 -11.13 4.10
CA PHE A 313 -12.67 -10.05 3.47
C PHE A 313 -11.16 -10.30 3.56
N PHE A 314 -10.64 -10.63 4.72
CA PHE A 314 -9.21 -10.90 4.90
C PHE A 314 -8.76 -12.10 4.07
N LEU A 315 -9.54 -13.18 4.05
CA LEU A 315 -9.24 -14.35 3.22
C LEU A 315 -9.18 -13.97 1.72
N TYR A 316 -10.19 -13.23 1.26
CA TYR A 316 -10.26 -12.77 -0.12
C TYR A 316 -9.08 -11.84 -0.47
N ASN A 317 -8.77 -10.87 0.40
CA ASN A 317 -7.66 -9.94 0.18
C ASN A 317 -6.30 -10.66 0.16
N ASN A 318 -6.09 -11.63 1.05
CA ASN A 318 -4.89 -12.47 1.02
C ASN A 318 -4.78 -13.30 -0.27
N LEU A 319 -5.91 -13.83 -0.75
CA LEU A 319 -5.93 -14.59 -2.00
C LEU A 319 -5.57 -13.70 -3.20
N LEU A 320 -6.08 -12.47 -3.25
CA LEU A 320 -5.68 -11.49 -4.26
C LEU A 320 -4.19 -11.14 -4.15
N GLY A 321 -3.66 -10.96 -2.94
CA GLY A 321 -2.24 -10.70 -2.69
C GLY A 321 -1.35 -11.85 -3.17
N LEU A 322 -1.76 -13.10 -2.95
CA LEU A 322 -1.07 -14.28 -3.48
C LEU A 322 -1.06 -14.29 -5.01
N CYS A 323 -2.21 -13.98 -5.64
CA CYS A 323 -2.28 -13.87 -7.11
C CYS A 323 -1.34 -12.77 -7.62
N ARG A 324 -1.36 -11.57 -6.99
CA ARG A 324 -0.46 -10.47 -7.32
C ARG A 324 1.01 -10.90 -7.24
N GLY A 325 1.42 -11.52 -6.14
CA GLY A 325 2.79 -11.98 -5.95
C GLY A 325 3.23 -13.08 -6.94
N LYS A 326 2.32 -13.96 -7.38
CA LYS A 326 2.61 -14.97 -8.41
C LYS A 326 2.77 -14.36 -9.80
N ILE A 327 1.97 -13.35 -10.13
CA ILE A 327 2.04 -12.62 -11.40
C ILE A 327 3.33 -11.79 -11.43
N ALA A 328 3.62 -11.04 -10.36
CA ALA A 328 4.82 -10.22 -10.23
C ALA A 328 6.11 -11.03 -10.39
N LYS A 329 6.18 -12.23 -9.82
CA LYS A 329 7.32 -13.14 -9.99
C LYS A 329 7.39 -13.81 -11.37
N GLY A 330 6.50 -13.47 -12.31
CA GLY A 330 6.46 -14.07 -13.64
C GLY A 330 5.97 -15.52 -13.70
N ASN A 331 5.54 -16.11 -12.56
CA ASN A 331 5.04 -17.49 -12.53
C ASN A 331 3.73 -17.64 -13.32
N TRP A 332 2.93 -16.56 -13.41
CA TRP A 332 1.72 -16.50 -14.20
C TRP A 332 1.81 -15.41 -15.26
N HIS A 333 1.65 -15.81 -16.52
CA HIS A 333 1.78 -14.89 -17.67
C HIS A 333 0.61 -13.91 -17.83
N HIS A 334 -0.52 -14.17 -17.19
CA HIS A 334 -1.75 -13.38 -17.31
C HIS A 334 -2.27 -12.94 -15.95
N ALA A 335 -2.84 -11.75 -15.90
CA ALA A 335 -3.51 -11.18 -14.72
C ALA A 335 -4.96 -11.71 -14.53
N THR A 336 -5.44 -12.57 -15.44
CA THR A 336 -6.79 -13.16 -15.44
C THR A 336 -7.24 -13.74 -14.10
N PRO A 337 -6.42 -14.44 -13.28
CA PRO A 337 -6.88 -14.98 -12.01
C PRO A 337 -7.43 -13.93 -11.04
N MET A 338 -6.86 -12.71 -11.01
CA MET A 338 -7.34 -11.64 -10.14
C MET A 338 -8.72 -11.13 -10.56
N TRP A 339 -8.93 -11.01 -11.87
CA TRP A 339 -10.23 -10.61 -12.44
C TRP A 339 -11.29 -11.67 -12.21
N VAL A 340 -10.94 -12.96 -12.46
CA VAL A 340 -11.86 -14.09 -12.26
C VAL A 340 -12.30 -14.18 -10.80
N LEU A 341 -11.41 -13.99 -9.84
CA LEU A 341 -11.75 -13.97 -8.41
C LEU A 341 -12.74 -12.85 -8.08
N SER A 342 -12.51 -11.66 -8.63
CA SER A 342 -13.36 -10.49 -8.31
C SER A 342 -14.72 -10.57 -9.00
N ILE A 343 -14.76 -11.04 -10.25
CA ILE A 343 -16.01 -11.33 -10.96
C ILE A 343 -16.75 -12.47 -10.28
N GLY A 344 -16.03 -13.52 -9.85
CA GLY A 344 -16.61 -14.62 -9.08
C GLY A 344 -17.27 -14.15 -7.78
N LEU A 345 -16.60 -13.28 -7.03
CA LEU A 345 -17.18 -12.68 -5.83
C LEU A 345 -18.44 -11.86 -6.14
N LEU A 346 -18.40 -11.09 -7.23
CA LEU A 346 -19.58 -10.31 -7.68
C LEU A 346 -20.75 -11.21 -8.08
N LEU A 347 -20.48 -12.31 -8.79
CA LEU A 347 -21.51 -13.28 -9.16
C LEU A 347 -22.11 -13.96 -7.93
N VAL A 348 -21.29 -14.33 -6.96
CA VAL A 348 -21.75 -14.89 -5.68
C VAL A 348 -22.62 -13.87 -4.94
N ALA A 349 -22.19 -12.61 -4.87
CA ALA A 349 -22.98 -11.54 -4.25
C ALA A 349 -24.33 -11.34 -4.96
N ALA A 350 -24.33 -11.31 -6.28
CA ALA A 350 -25.54 -11.19 -7.09
C ALA A 350 -26.48 -12.40 -6.92
N TRP A 351 -25.94 -13.61 -6.82
CA TRP A 351 -26.71 -14.82 -6.59
C TRP A 351 -27.37 -14.83 -5.21
N PHE A 352 -26.65 -14.47 -4.15
CA PHE A 352 -27.20 -14.33 -2.81
C PHE A 352 -28.32 -13.28 -2.78
N PHE A 353 -28.07 -12.14 -3.44
CA PHE A 353 -29.05 -11.08 -3.56
C PHE A 353 -30.32 -11.57 -4.30
N HIS A 354 -30.18 -12.22 -5.45
CA HIS A 354 -31.28 -12.75 -6.25
C HIS A 354 -32.11 -13.78 -5.47
N ASN A 355 -31.47 -14.73 -4.80
CA ASN A 355 -32.17 -15.75 -4.04
C ASN A 355 -33.00 -15.17 -2.89
N GLN A 356 -32.47 -14.18 -2.18
CA GLN A 356 -33.22 -13.51 -1.12
C GLN A 356 -34.38 -12.65 -1.68
N TYR A 357 -34.23 -12.16 -2.89
CA TYR A 357 -35.26 -11.36 -3.55
C TYR A 357 -36.35 -12.23 -4.20
N ALA A 358 -35.99 -13.32 -4.85
CA ALA A 358 -36.90 -14.25 -5.50
C ALA A 358 -37.80 -15.00 -4.48
N ALA A 359 -37.28 -15.33 -3.31
CA ALA A 359 -38.02 -16.00 -2.25
C ALA A 359 -39.22 -15.17 -1.68
N ARG A 360 -39.36 -13.89 -2.09
CA ARG A 360 -40.43 -12.99 -1.63
C ARG A 360 -41.52 -12.68 -2.66
N LYS A 361 -41.51 -13.31 -3.83
CA LYS A 361 -42.70 -13.22 -4.70
C LYS A 361 -43.88 -13.89 -3.97
N PRO A 362 -44.97 -13.17 -3.67
CA PRO A 362 -46.12 -13.79 -3.06
C PRO A 362 -46.60 -14.90 -3.99
N ARG A 363 -46.66 -16.10 -3.45
CA ARG A 363 -47.38 -17.22 -4.06
C ARG A 363 -48.77 -16.67 -4.39
N LYS A 364 -49.10 -16.47 -5.65
CA LYS A 364 -50.46 -16.13 -6.09
C LYS A 364 -51.34 -17.18 -5.41
N ALA A 365 -52.16 -16.77 -4.46
CA ALA A 365 -53.17 -17.59 -3.92
C ALA A 365 -54.06 -17.99 -5.11
N GLY A 366 -53.96 -19.24 -5.51
CA GLY A 366 -54.81 -19.82 -6.53
C GLY A 366 -56.25 -19.65 -6.10
N ALA A 367 -57.02 -19.13 -7.00
CA ALA A 367 -58.46 -19.05 -6.92
C ALA A 367 -59.08 -20.45 -6.74
#